data_280c02e9e5817d6a22d41a02b339fd53
#
_entry.id   280c02e9e5817d6a22d41a02b339fd53
#
_cell.length_a   1.000
_cell.length_b   1.000
_cell.length_c   1.000
_cell.angle_alpha   90.00
_cell.angle_beta   90.00
_cell.angle_gamma   90.00
#
_symmetry.space_group_name_H-M   'P 1'
#
loop_
_entity.id
_entity.type
_entity.pdbx_description
1 polymer ?
#
loop_
_entity_poly.entity_id
_entity_poly.type
_entity_poly.pdbx_seq_one_letter_code
_entity_poly.pdbx_strand_id
1 'polypeptide(L)'
;DSELKIKDVKGNLIFKHDRSENNRFTYDSKFVVFSVKAWKDSIVEMKRRKVKKDKMPMDTLAIYNLQNNILNKIPNVKSYRVPEKWSGYLAYHYDVKKSEKSNDTTKSKKKVKKPSTINGYPLVIRNLESSVEDTIHFVTNYTFAKKNQTVAYSTTGLNGSYEPGVYVKDLKKDETKLVFS
;
A
#
# COMPACT_ATOMS: atom_id res chain seq x y z
N ASP A 1 11.35 -16.97 -11.10
CA ASP A 1 10.75 -15.71 -10.66
C ASP A 1 9.80 -15.20 -11.73
N SER A 2 8.69 -14.55 -11.29
CA SER A 2 7.71 -13.97 -12.20
C SER A 2 8.27 -12.70 -12.87
N GLU A 3 7.86 -12.45 -14.10
CA GLU A 3 8.31 -11.30 -14.89
C GLU A 3 7.10 -10.55 -15.46
N LEU A 4 7.09 -9.22 -15.32
CA LEU A 4 6.14 -8.34 -16.00
C LEU A 4 6.74 -7.84 -17.30
N LYS A 5 6.02 -8.03 -18.39
CA LYS A 5 6.33 -7.43 -19.71
C LYS A 5 5.12 -6.63 -20.17
N ILE A 6 5.33 -5.38 -20.49
CA ILE A 6 4.34 -4.50 -21.12
C ILE A 6 4.78 -4.31 -22.56
N LYS A 7 3.87 -4.59 -23.48
CA LYS A 7 4.09 -4.46 -24.93
C LYS A 7 3.06 -3.52 -25.53
N ASP A 8 3.43 -2.84 -26.60
CA ASP A 8 2.48 -2.10 -27.43
C ASP A 8 1.60 -3.03 -28.27
N VAL A 9 0.64 -2.46 -29.00
CA VAL A 9 -0.26 -3.22 -29.89
C VAL A 9 0.47 -3.88 -31.08
N LYS A 10 1.69 -3.47 -31.38
CA LYS A 10 2.56 -4.04 -32.41
C LYS A 10 3.47 -5.14 -31.87
N GLY A 11 3.43 -5.39 -30.54
CA GLY A 11 4.26 -6.40 -29.88
C GLY A 11 5.62 -5.90 -29.39
N ASN A 12 5.97 -4.62 -29.58
CA ASN A 12 7.23 -4.07 -29.11
C ASN A 12 7.24 -3.97 -27.59
N LEU A 13 8.37 -4.29 -26.97
CA LEU A 13 8.54 -4.20 -25.52
C LEU A 13 8.66 -2.75 -25.08
N ILE A 14 7.72 -2.28 -24.25
CA ILE A 14 7.75 -0.94 -23.65
C ILE A 14 8.45 -0.97 -22.29
N PHE A 15 8.13 -1.97 -21.48
CA PHE A 15 8.65 -2.06 -20.12
C PHE A 15 8.79 -3.52 -19.69
N LYS A 16 9.81 -3.78 -18.87
CA LYS A 16 10.09 -5.07 -18.28
C LYS A 16 10.51 -4.92 -16.82
N HIS A 17 9.98 -5.77 -15.94
CA HIS A 17 10.41 -5.81 -14.54
C HIS A 17 10.34 -7.24 -14.00
N ASP A 18 11.44 -7.67 -13.36
CA ASP A 18 11.53 -8.99 -12.75
C ASP A 18 10.84 -9.03 -11.38
N ARG A 19 10.46 -10.22 -10.92
CA ARG A 19 9.85 -10.48 -9.61
C ARG A 19 8.54 -9.73 -9.39
N SER A 20 7.79 -9.48 -10.45
CA SER A 20 6.54 -8.72 -10.44
C SER A 20 5.34 -9.63 -10.27
N GLU A 21 4.47 -9.34 -9.32
CA GLU A 21 3.24 -10.07 -9.06
C GLU A 21 2.06 -9.11 -8.86
N ASN A 22 0.84 -9.65 -8.97
CA ASN A 22 -0.42 -8.92 -8.74
C ASN A 22 -0.56 -7.67 -9.63
N ASN A 23 -0.13 -7.76 -10.88
CA ASN A 23 -0.12 -6.63 -11.82
C ASN A 23 -1.54 -6.12 -12.11
N ARG A 24 -1.75 -4.81 -12.05
CA ARG A 24 -3.02 -4.13 -12.33
C ARG A 24 -2.78 -2.89 -13.16
N PHE A 25 -3.56 -2.71 -14.23
CA PHE A 25 -3.69 -1.42 -14.89
C PHE A 25 -4.70 -0.56 -14.12
N THR A 26 -4.48 0.75 -14.09
CA THR A 26 -5.53 1.70 -13.73
C THR A 26 -6.62 1.71 -14.79
N TYR A 27 -7.85 2.09 -14.43
CA TYR A 27 -8.98 2.07 -15.36
C TYR A 27 -8.76 2.91 -16.62
N ASP A 28 -8.04 4.03 -16.49
CA ASP A 28 -7.64 4.91 -17.61
C ASP A 28 -6.37 4.42 -18.35
N SER A 29 -5.81 3.29 -17.94
CA SER A 29 -4.58 2.71 -18.51
C SER A 29 -3.35 3.63 -18.49
N LYS A 30 -3.31 4.65 -17.63
CA LYS A 30 -2.15 5.53 -17.50
C LYS A 30 -1.04 4.94 -16.64
N PHE A 31 -1.40 4.08 -15.69
CA PHE A 31 -0.45 3.48 -14.75
C PHE A 31 -0.58 1.96 -14.73
N VAL A 32 0.55 1.29 -14.47
CA VAL A 32 0.60 -0.11 -14.08
C VAL A 32 1.12 -0.20 -12.65
N VAL A 33 0.36 -0.85 -11.79
CA VAL A 33 0.68 -1.04 -10.38
C VAL A 33 0.94 -2.52 -10.13
N PHE A 34 2.02 -2.84 -9.44
CA PHE A 34 2.43 -4.22 -9.17
C PHE A 34 3.28 -4.36 -7.91
N SER A 35 3.30 -5.56 -7.34
CA SER A 35 4.19 -5.92 -6.23
C SER A 35 5.51 -6.44 -6.77
N VAL A 36 6.62 -5.96 -6.23
CA VAL A 36 7.95 -6.51 -6.46
C VAL A 36 8.35 -7.36 -5.26
N LYS A 37 8.54 -8.64 -5.49
CA LYS A 37 8.92 -9.60 -4.45
C LYS A 37 10.40 -9.47 -4.07
N ALA A 38 10.72 -9.79 -2.83
CA ALA A 38 12.10 -9.96 -2.44
C ALA A 38 12.76 -11.12 -3.22
N TRP A 39 14.07 -11.09 -3.35
CA TRP A 39 14.83 -12.17 -4.00
C TRP A 39 14.57 -13.50 -3.32
N LYS A 40 14.22 -14.51 -4.13
CA LYS A 40 13.84 -15.83 -3.65
C LYS A 40 14.98 -16.49 -2.86
N ASP A 41 16.21 -16.38 -3.36
CA ASP A 41 17.39 -16.92 -2.69
C ASP A 41 17.66 -16.24 -1.35
N SER A 42 17.48 -14.91 -1.27
CA SER A 42 17.58 -14.18 -0.01
C SER A 42 16.54 -14.65 1.02
N ILE A 43 15.31 -14.91 0.58
CA ILE A 43 14.25 -15.43 1.45
C ILE A 43 14.58 -16.85 1.93
N VAL A 44 15.09 -17.72 1.05
CA VAL A 44 15.48 -19.08 1.38
C VAL A 44 16.61 -19.05 2.42
N GLU A 45 17.64 -18.24 2.20
CA GLU A 45 18.77 -18.10 3.10
C GLU A 45 18.34 -17.55 4.47
N MET A 46 17.47 -16.53 4.52
CA MET A 46 16.93 -16.00 5.76
C MET A 46 16.11 -17.05 6.54
N LYS A 47 15.31 -17.87 5.82
CA LYS A 47 14.58 -19.00 6.43
C LYS A 47 15.54 -20.04 7.01
N ARG A 48 16.61 -20.38 6.29
CA ARG A 48 17.66 -21.30 6.74
C ARG A 48 18.34 -20.80 8.01
N ARG A 49 18.59 -19.50 8.11
CA ARG A 49 19.12 -18.84 9.31
C ARG A 49 18.07 -18.64 10.42
N LYS A 50 16.84 -19.14 10.24
CA LYS A 50 15.71 -19.01 11.19
C LYS A 50 15.41 -17.54 11.55
N VAL A 51 15.57 -16.63 10.59
CA VAL A 51 15.22 -15.21 10.78
C VAL A 51 13.72 -15.10 11.08
N LYS A 52 13.37 -14.34 12.12
CA LYS A 52 11.97 -14.14 12.51
C LYS A 52 11.16 -13.49 11.40
N LYS A 53 9.89 -13.87 11.27
CA LYS A 53 8.98 -13.41 10.21
C LYS A 53 8.86 -11.87 10.14
N ASP A 54 8.89 -11.19 11.28
CA ASP A 54 8.86 -9.72 11.40
C ASP A 54 10.13 -9.02 10.89
N LYS A 55 11.22 -9.78 10.69
CA LYS A 55 12.48 -9.30 10.11
C LYS A 55 12.67 -9.69 8.64
N MET A 56 11.74 -10.46 8.08
CA MET A 56 11.78 -10.81 6.66
C MET A 56 11.48 -9.59 5.79
N PRO A 57 12.09 -9.46 4.61
CA PRO A 57 11.77 -8.38 3.69
C PRO A 57 10.31 -8.47 3.25
N MET A 58 9.66 -7.31 3.18
CA MET A 58 8.31 -7.18 2.65
C MET A 58 8.34 -6.82 1.16
N ASP A 59 7.18 -6.94 0.54
CA ASP A 59 7.01 -6.55 -0.85
C ASP A 59 7.21 -5.04 -1.02
N THR A 60 7.67 -4.66 -2.19
CA THR A 60 7.75 -3.27 -2.63
C THR A 60 6.62 -3.03 -3.62
N LEU A 61 5.80 -2.02 -3.39
CA LEU A 61 4.80 -1.57 -4.36
C LEU A 61 5.51 -0.75 -5.44
N ALA A 62 5.27 -1.10 -6.69
CA ALA A 62 5.79 -0.39 -7.86
C ALA A 62 4.65 0.22 -8.65
N ILE A 63 4.82 1.48 -9.04
CA ILE A 63 3.86 2.26 -9.82
C ILE A 63 4.60 2.76 -11.06
N TYR A 64 4.27 2.22 -12.22
CA TYR A 64 4.86 2.61 -13.49
C TYR A 64 3.89 3.50 -14.25
N ASN A 65 4.32 4.70 -14.59
CA ASN A 65 3.56 5.63 -15.41
C ASN A 65 3.90 5.38 -16.89
N LEU A 66 2.89 4.99 -17.68
CA LEU A 66 3.04 4.66 -19.10
C LEU A 66 3.25 5.89 -20.00
N GLN A 67 2.92 7.09 -19.55
CA GLN A 67 3.04 8.30 -20.34
C GLN A 67 4.47 8.88 -20.33
N ASN A 68 5.11 8.85 -19.16
CA ASN A 68 6.45 9.44 -18.97
C ASN A 68 7.54 8.42 -18.64
N ASN A 69 7.20 7.13 -18.61
CA ASN A 69 8.11 6.01 -18.33
C ASN A 69 8.78 6.08 -16.94
N ILE A 70 8.13 6.74 -15.96
CA ILE A 70 8.67 6.86 -14.60
C ILE A 70 8.18 5.68 -13.76
N LEU A 71 9.11 5.03 -13.07
CA LEU A 71 8.86 3.97 -12.12
C LEU A 71 9.08 4.47 -10.69
N ASN A 72 8.01 4.55 -9.90
CA ASN A 72 8.07 4.83 -8.48
C ASN A 72 7.99 3.53 -7.67
N LYS A 73 8.81 3.40 -6.61
CA LYS A 73 8.86 2.23 -5.74
C LYS A 73 8.64 2.63 -4.28
N ILE A 74 7.67 1.98 -3.63
CA ILE A 74 7.32 2.21 -2.22
C ILE A 74 7.60 0.91 -1.45
N PRO A 75 8.61 0.87 -0.59
CA PRO A 75 8.96 -0.34 0.16
C PRO A 75 7.96 -0.61 1.30
N ASN A 76 8.00 -1.83 1.84
CA ASN A 76 7.22 -2.24 3.00
C ASN A 76 5.69 -2.12 2.83
N VAL A 77 5.19 -2.42 1.65
CA VAL A 77 3.75 -2.47 1.40
C VAL A 77 3.23 -3.88 1.64
N LYS A 78 2.19 -4.01 2.44
CA LYS A 78 1.55 -5.28 2.77
C LYS A 78 0.50 -5.70 1.75
N SER A 79 -0.29 -4.76 1.30
CA SER A 79 -1.35 -4.97 0.31
C SER A 79 -1.68 -3.66 -0.38
N TYR A 80 -2.20 -3.74 -1.59
CA TYR A 80 -2.70 -2.56 -2.29
C TYR A 80 -3.99 -2.86 -3.05
N ARG A 81 -4.73 -1.82 -3.38
CA ARG A 81 -5.91 -1.87 -4.24
C ARG A 81 -5.91 -0.70 -5.21
N VAL A 82 -6.38 -0.98 -6.41
CA VAL A 82 -6.65 0.00 -7.46
C VAL A 82 -8.15 -0.03 -7.75
N PRO A 83 -8.82 1.10 -7.96
CA PRO A 83 -10.23 1.12 -8.33
C PRO A 83 -10.50 0.36 -9.62
N GLU A 84 -11.65 -0.34 -9.69
CA GLU A 84 -11.98 -1.17 -10.85
C GLU A 84 -12.57 -0.40 -12.04
N LYS A 85 -13.37 0.65 -11.78
CA LYS A 85 -14.15 1.36 -12.81
C LYS A 85 -13.95 2.88 -12.81
N TRP A 86 -12.90 3.34 -12.17
CA TRP A 86 -12.46 4.75 -12.18
C TRP A 86 -10.96 4.81 -11.85
N SER A 87 -10.33 5.95 -12.01
CA SER A 87 -8.87 6.11 -11.90
C SER A 87 -8.46 7.31 -11.05
N GLY A 88 -7.16 7.55 -10.97
CA GLY A 88 -6.55 8.67 -10.29
C GLY A 88 -6.08 8.36 -8.87
N TYR A 89 -6.47 7.26 -8.28
CA TYR A 89 -6.08 6.90 -6.91
C TYR A 89 -5.61 5.45 -6.77
N LEU A 90 -4.81 5.25 -5.74
CA LEU A 90 -4.31 3.96 -5.26
C LEU A 90 -4.40 3.98 -3.73
N ALA A 91 -4.77 2.87 -3.12
CA ALA A 91 -4.71 2.71 -1.67
C ALA A 91 -3.85 1.49 -1.30
N TYR A 92 -3.06 1.61 -0.23
CA TYR A 92 -2.21 0.53 0.23
C TYR A 92 -2.01 0.54 1.74
N HIS A 93 -1.90 -0.65 2.33
CA HIS A 93 -1.44 -0.81 3.71
C HIS A 93 0.08 -0.73 3.76
N TYR A 94 0.58 0.20 4.54
CA TYR A 94 1.99 0.38 4.80
C TYR A 94 2.39 -0.31 6.11
N ASP A 95 3.44 -1.14 6.09
CA ASP A 95 3.94 -1.75 7.31
C ASP A 95 5.13 -0.94 7.84
N VAL A 96 4.89 -0.25 8.92
CA VAL A 96 5.95 0.47 9.64
C VAL A 96 6.87 -0.57 10.28
N LYS A 97 7.96 -0.93 9.60
CA LYS A 97 9.04 -1.67 10.27
C LYS A 97 9.50 -0.85 11.47
N LYS A 98 9.76 -1.52 12.60
CA LYS A 98 10.47 -0.89 13.71
C LYS A 98 11.71 -0.21 13.15
N SER A 99 11.74 1.13 13.14
CA SER A 99 13.00 1.85 13.04
C SER A 99 13.90 1.30 14.14
N GLU A 100 15.10 0.92 13.78
CA GLU A 100 16.15 0.65 14.75
C GLU A 100 16.16 1.82 15.73
N LYS A 101 16.19 1.49 17.02
CA LYS A 101 16.09 2.44 18.12
C LYS A 101 16.91 3.69 17.81
N SER A 102 16.25 4.80 17.52
CA SER A 102 16.87 6.09 17.74
C SER A 102 17.15 6.17 19.23
N ASN A 103 18.40 6.39 19.60
CA ASN A 103 18.85 6.57 20.98
C ASN A 103 18.37 7.93 21.55
N ASP A 104 17.09 8.21 21.39
CA ASP A 104 16.48 9.40 22.01
C ASP A 104 15.86 8.99 23.34
N THR A 105 16.61 9.30 24.40
CA THR A 105 16.30 9.12 25.82
C THR A 105 15.29 10.14 26.31
N THR A 106 14.16 10.31 25.66
CA THR A 106 13.03 11.04 26.24
C THR A 106 11.94 10.05 26.65
N LYS A 107 11.87 9.86 27.98
CA LYS A 107 10.91 8.99 28.67
C LYS A 107 9.50 9.56 28.57
N SER A 108 8.76 9.26 27.52
CA SER A 108 7.30 9.31 27.58
C SER A 108 6.75 7.88 27.58
N LYS A 109 6.16 7.50 28.74
CA LYS A 109 5.68 6.15 29.05
C LYS A 109 4.33 5.80 28.43
N LYS A 110 3.96 6.29 27.25
CA LYS A 110 2.80 5.76 26.53
C LYS A 110 3.31 4.71 25.51
N LYS A 111 3.09 3.44 25.83
CA LYS A 111 3.32 2.34 24.88
C LYS A 111 2.37 2.50 23.70
N VAL A 112 2.84 3.14 22.63
CA VAL A 112 2.11 3.17 21.36
C VAL A 112 1.97 1.73 20.88
N LYS A 113 0.74 1.27 20.69
CA LYS A 113 0.46 -0.06 20.18
C LYS A 113 0.98 -0.15 18.75
N LYS A 114 1.67 -1.26 18.43
CA LYS A 114 2.28 -1.48 17.11
C LYS A 114 1.21 -1.85 16.08
N PRO A 115 1.39 -1.50 14.81
CA PRO A 115 0.58 -2.03 13.73
C PRO A 115 0.61 -3.56 13.72
N SER A 116 -0.55 -4.17 13.59
CA SER A 116 -0.72 -5.64 13.54
C SER A 116 -2.03 -5.98 12.84
N THR A 117 -2.25 -7.25 12.53
CA THR A 117 -3.52 -7.70 11.94
C THR A 117 -4.72 -7.38 12.82
N ILE A 118 -4.56 -7.39 14.15
CA ILE A 118 -5.62 -7.07 15.11
C ILE A 118 -5.76 -5.55 15.29
N ASN A 119 -4.65 -4.83 15.39
CA ASN A 119 -4.63 -3.39 15.65
C ASN A 119 -4.82 -2.54 14.38
N GLY A 120 -4.71 -3.14 13.19
CA GLY A 120 -4.72 -2.45 11.92
C GLY A 120 -3.34 -1.91 11.50
N TYR A 121 -3.27 -1.43 10.27
CA TYR A 121 -2.07 -0.86 9.64
C TYR A 121 -2.36 0.56 9.17
N PRO A 122 -1.35 1.40 8.97
CA PRO A 122 -1.55 2.64 8.25
C PRO A 122 -2.07 2.35 6.83
N LEU A 123 -3.19 2.94 6.48
CA LEU A 123 -3.73 2.97 5.12
C LEU A 123 -3.30 4.29 4.49
N VAL A 124 -2.56 4.20 3.40
CA VAL A 124 -2.19 5.36 2.59
C VAL A 124 -3.09 5.40 1.36
N ILE A 125 -3.72 6.54 1.13
CA ILE A 125 -4.49 6.83 -0.08
C ILE A 125 -3.66 7.82 -0.88
N ARG A 126 -3.19 7.38 -2.06
CA ARG A 126 -2.31 8.17 -2.92
C ARG A 126 -3.04 8.60 -4.17
N ASN A 127 -2.98 9.90 -4.47
CA ASN A 127 -3.32 10.41 -5.78
C ASN A 127 -2.18 10.09 -6.76
N LEU A 128 -2.47 9.43 -7.86
CA LEU A 128 -1.46 8.95 -8.82
C LEU A 128 -0.87 10.05 -9.70
N GLU A 129 -1.63 11.12 -9.92
CA GLU A 129 -1.18 12.25 -10.75
C GLU A 129 -0.36 13.26 -9.94
N SER A 130 -0.87 13.70 -8.78
CA SER A 130 -0.20 14.68 -7.94
C SER A 130 0.82 14.06 -6.98
N SER A 131 0.79 12.73 -6.79
CA SER A 131 1.59 12.00 -5.78
C SER A 131 1.30 12.40 -4.33
N VAL A 132 0.23 13.15 -4.07
CA VAL A 132 -0.21 13.50 -2.72
C VAL A 132 -0.75 12.26 -2.01
N GLU A 133 -0.38 12.10 -0.76
CA GLU A 133 -0.76 10.97 0.08
C GLU A 133 -1.51 11.43 1.32
N ASP A 134 -2.59 10.73 1.65
CA ASP A 134 -3.31 10.85 2.90
C ASP A 134 -3.19 9.54 3.67
N THR A 135 -2.90 9.61 4.98
CA THR A 135 -2.63 8.44 5.81
C THR A 135 -3.62 8.33 6.96
N ILE A 136 -4.34 7.20 7.00
CA ILE A 136 -5.28 6.84 8.04
C ILE A 136 -4.67 5.71 8.87
N HIS A 137 -4.56 5.91 10.19
CA HIS A 137 -3.92 4.94 11.07
C HIS A 137 -4.87 3.83 11.55
N PHE A 138 -4.31 2.67 11.87
CA PHE A 138 -5.00 1.53 12.47
C PHE A 138 -6.18 1.00 11.65
N VAL A 139 -6.04 0.99 10.34
CA VAL A 139 -7.04 0.44 9.42
C VAL A 139 -6.86 -1.08 9.31
N THR A 140 -7.93 -1.82 9.56
CA THR A 140 -7.93 -3.28 9.48
C THR A 140 -8.30 -3.80 8.09
N ASN A 141 -9.22 -3.11 7.42
CA ASN A 141 -9.64 -3.45 6.07
C ASN A 141 -10.05 -2.19 5.30
N TYR A 142 -9.97 -2.25 3.97
CA TYR A 142 -10.37 -1.14 3.09
C TYR A 142 -10.78 -1.64 1.71
N THR A 143 -11.62 -0.88 1.04
CA THR A 143 -12.03 -1.15 -0.34
C THR A 143 -12.47 0.14 -1.04
N PHE A 144 -12.26 0.22 -2.34
CA PHE A 144 -12.83 1.28 -3.17
C PHE A 144 -14.26 0.95 -3.57
N ALA A 145 -15.10 1.97 -3.64
CA ALA A 145 -16.41 1.84 -4.27
C ALA A 145 -16.23 1.57 -5.78
N LYS A 146 -17.15 0.79 -6.33
CA LYS A 146 -17.03 0.32 -7.72
C LYS A 146 -17.16 1.43 -8.77
N LYS A 147 -18.03 2.43 -8.53
CA LYS A 147 -18.35 3.47 -9.51
C LYS A 147 -17.99 4.89 -9.08
N ASN A 148 -17.85 5.12 -7.78
CA ASN A 148 -17.65 6.46 -7.21
C ASN A 148 -16.24 6.59 -6.64
N GLN A 149 -15.67 7.80 -6.67
CA GLN A 149 -14.36 8.08 -6.08
C GLN A 149 -14.45 8.11 -4.54
N THR A 150 -14.73 6.95 -3.97
CA THR A 150 -14.97 6.76 -2.55
C THR A 150 -14.21 5.53 -2.06
N VAL A 151 -13.64 5.61 -0.87
CA VAL A 151 -13.02 4.49 -0.16
C VAL A 151 -13.76 4.22 1.14
N ALA A 152 -14.11 2.96 1.38
CA ALA A 152 -14.59 2.49 2.66
C ALA A 152 -13.47 1.79 3.41
N TYR A 153 -13.36 2.03 4.72
CA TYR A 153 -12.36 1.40 5.56
C TYR A 153 -12.87 1.19 6.99
N SER A 154 -12.32 0.19 7.67
CA SER A 154 -12.55 -0.06 9.08
C SER A 154 -11.31 0.27 9.90
N THR A 155 -11.46 1.01 11.00
CA THR A 155 -10.35 1.36 11.91
C THR A 155 -10.67 0.95 13.34
N THR A 156 -9.61 0.59 14.08
CA THR A 156 -9.70 0.32 15.52
C THR A 156 -9.60 1.60 16.38
N GLY A 157 -9.27 2.74 15.77
CA GLY A 157 -9.16 4.03 16.47
C GLY A 157 -8.11 4.08 17.58
N LEU A 158 -7.13 3.17 17.60
CA LEU A 158 -6.18 3.00 18.72
C LEU A 158 -5.32 4.21 19.04
N ASN A 159 -5.19 5.16 18.14
CA ASN A 159 -4.48 6.42 18.37
C ASN A 159 -5.37 7.53 18.95
N GLY A 160 -6.67 7.27 19.10
CA GLY A 160 -7.64 8.26 19.60
C GLY A 160 -8.04 9.34 18.59
N SER A 161 -7.56 9.27 17.33
CA SER A 161 -7.92 10.23 16.29
C SER A 161 -9.29 9.95 15.67
N TYR A 162 -9.74 8.71 15.76
CA TYR A 162 -11.04 8.24 15.27
C TYR A 162 -11.67 7.30 16.28
N GLU A 163 -13.00 7.29 16.34
CA GLU A 163 -13.72 6.22 17.02
C GLU A 163 -13.55 4.90 16.27
N PRO A 164 -13.52 3.74 16.97
CA PRO A 164 -13.56 2.45 16.28
C PRO A 164 -14.80 2.35 15.41
N GLY A 165 -14.66 1.90 14.17
CA GLY A 165 -15.82 1.79 13.29
C GLY A 165 -15.48 1.67 11.81
N VAL A 166 -16.53 1.74 11.00
CA VAL A 166 -16.45 1.75 9.54
C VAL A 166 -16.71 3.15 9.01
N TYR A 167 -15.81 3.63 8.20
CA TYR A 167 -15.84 4.96 7.61
C TYR A 167 -15.93 4.89 6.10
N VAL A 168 -16.50 5.94 5.53
CA VAL A 168 -16.52 6.18 4.09
C VAL A 168 -15.94 7.55 3.83
N LYS A 169 -14.90 7.61 2.98
CA LYS A 169 -14.23 8.84 2.57
C LYS A 169 -14.53 9.12 1.09
N ASP A 170 -15.13 10.28 0.82
CA ASP A 170 -15.28 10.83 -0.53
C ASP A 170 -13.98 11.53 -0.93
N LEU A 171 -13.30 11.02 -1.95
CA LEU A 171 -11.99 11.53 -2.39
C LEU A 171 -12.07 12.80 -3.23
N LYS A 172 -13.27 13.15 -3.75
CA LYS A 172 -13.48 14.42 -4.46
C LYS A 172 -13.69 15.59 -3.52
N LYS A 173 -14.47 15.33 -2.46
CA LYS A 173 -14.87 16.37 -1.49
C LYS A 173 -13.93 16.43 -0.29
N ASP A 174 -13.07 15.42 -0.14
CA ASP A 174 -12.23 15.20 1.04
C ASP A 174 -13.04 15.08 2.37
N GLU A 175 -14.26 14.54 2.26
CA GLU A 175 -15.18 14.37 3.39
C GLU A 175 -15.14 12.92 3.88
N THR A 176 -15.11 12.74 5.19
CA THR A 176 -15.15 11.43 5.85
C THR A 176 -16.37 11.32 6.74
N LYS A 177 -17.13 10.22 6.62
CA LYS A 177 -18.31 9.92 7.45
C LYS A 177 -18.14 8.59 8.16
N LEU A 178 -18.47 8.55 9.47
CA LEU A 178 -18.69 7.31 10.21
C LEU A 178 -20.02 6.71 9.75
N VAL A 179 -19.98 5.44 9.34
CA VAL A 179 -21.18 4.70 8.84
C VAL A 179 -21.66 3.71 9.88
N PHE A 180 -20.73 3.12 10.63
CA PHE A 180 -21.02 2.12 11.64
C PHE A 180 -19.94 2.14 12.72
N SER A 181 -20.35 2.14 13.99
CA SER A 181 -19.51 2.08 15.20
C SER A 181 -19.79 0.81 15.99
#